data_73b3a6545f003fd2a90f0a5581a7a6e1
#
_entry.id   73b3a6545f003fd2a90f0a5581a7a6e1
#
_cell.length_a   1.000
_cell.length_b   1.000
_cell.length_c   1.000
_cell.angle_alpha   90.00
_cell.angle_beta   90.00
_cell.angle_gamma   90.00
#
_symmetry.space_group_name_H-M   'P 1'
#
loop_
_entity.id
_entity.type
_entity.pdbx_description
1 polymer ?
#
loop_
_entity_poly.entity_id
_entity_poly.type
_entity_poly.pdbx_seq_one_letter_code
_entity_poly.pdbx_strand_id
1 'polypeptide(L)'
;MPCENRRKGYNRSMKEKYYSDCIKVLDEVGKVVIGKDDCIRSVMAAVLAEGHILIDDVPGVGKTSLATAFAKAMGLENKRTQFTSDVMPADITGFNMYDNKSQEFIYQPGPVMCNFFLADEINRTSPKTQSALLEVMEEKSVTVDGVTRKVPEPFIVIA
;
A
#
# COMPACT_ATOMS: atom_id res chain seq x y z
N MET A 1 -12.70 -32.94 27.99
CA MET A 1 -11.38 -32.60 27.47
C MET A 1 -11.27 -31.08 27.42
N PRO A 2 -10.42 -30.41 28.19
CA PRO A 2 -10.33 -28.96 28.21
C PRO A 2 -9.50 -28.48 27.02
N CYS A 3 -10.04 -27.53 26.27
CA CYS A 3 -9.30 -26.75 25.28
C CYS A 3 -8.19 -25.94 25.96
N GLU A 4 -6.99 -26.40 25.85
CA GLU A 4 -5.79 -25.75 26.36
C GLU A 4 -5.50 -24.49 25.53
N ASN A 5 -5.80 -23.35 26.14
CA ASN A 5 -5.64 -21.99 25.66
C ASN A 5 -4.14 -21.69 25.50
N ARG A 6 -3.57 -21.94 24.30
CA ARG A 6 -2.20 -21.55 23.96
C ARG A 6 -2.14 -20.03 23.78
N ARG A 7 -2.26 -19.30 24.86
CA ARG A 7 -1.73 -17.93 24.92
C ARG A 7 -0.20 -18.05 24.87
N LYS A 8 0.37 -18.04 23.67
CA LYS A 8 1.81 -17.79 23.51
C LYS A 8 2.10 -16.46 24.23
N GLY A 9 2.83 -16.54 25.33
CA GLY A 9 3.25 -15.38 26.10
C GLY A 9 4.07 -14.47 25.20
N TYR A 10 3.46 -13.40 24.72
CA TYR A 10 4.19 -12.33 24.03
C TYR A 10 5.20 -11.79 25.05
N ASN A 11 6.49 -12.04 24.78
CA ASN A 11 7.55 -11.60 25.66
C ASN A 11 7.49 -10.08 25.78
N ARG A 12 7.45 -9.55 27.01
CA ARG A 12 7.37 -8.12 27.33
C ARG A 12 8.43 -7.31 26.57
N SER A 13 9.62 -7.85 26.42
CA SER A 13 10.72 -7.23 25.65
C SER A 13 10.42 -7.08 24.17
N MET A 14 9.67 -7.99 23.54
CA MET A 14 9.24 -7.84 22.13
C MET A 14 8.22 -6.73 21.96
N LYS A 15 7.25 -6.61 22.87
CA LYS A 15 6.27 -5.52 22.84
C LYS A 15 6.94 -4.16 22.97
N GLU A 16 7.89 -4.03 23.88
CA GLU A 16 8.67 -2.80 24.08
C GLU A 16 9.49 -2.45 22.83
N LYS A 17 10.07 -3.45 22.14
CA LYS A 17 10.80 -3.26 20.89
C LYS A 17 9.87 -2.75 19.78
N TYR A 18 8.74 -3.42 19.52
CA TYR A 18 7.80 -3.00 18.48
C TYR A 18 7.25 -1.59 18.74
N TYR A 19 6.92 -1.28 19.98
CA TYR A 19 6.50 0.07 20.36
C TYR A 19 7.59 1.11 20.06
N SER A 20 8.84 0.82 20.43
CA SER A 20 9.99 1.70 20.15
C SER A 20 10.18 1.90 18.64
N ASP A 21 10.03 0.85 17.83
CA ASP A 21 10.20 0.96 16.39
C ASP A 21 9.06 1.78 15.75
N CYS A 22 7.81 1.64 16.21
CA CYS A 22 6.70 2.49 15.79
C CYS A 22 6.97 3.97 16.11
N ILE A 23 7.46 4.29 17.31
CA ILE A 23 7.80 5.68 17.68
C ILE A 23 8.87 6.25 16.76
N LYS A 24 9.93 5.49 16.45
CA LYS A 24 10.96 5.94 15.50
C LYS A 24 10.38 6.29 14.14
N VAL A 25 9.47 5.46 13.61
CA VAL A 25 8.81 5.73 12.33
C VAL A 25 7.99 7.01 12.41
N LEU A 26 7.21 7.20 13.48
CA LEU A 26 6.42 8.43 13.70
C LEU A 26 7.30 9.68 13.76
N ASP A 27 8.43 9.59 14.49
CA ASP A 27 9.40 10.68 14.62
C ASP A 27 10.05 11.04 13.26
N GLU A 28 10.44 10.03 12.47
CA GLU A 28 11.01 10.26 11.14
C GLU A 28 9.99 10.87 10.17
N VAL A 29 8.75 10.39 10.18
CA VAL A 29 7.66 10.95 9.36
C VAL A 29 7.34 12.38 9.79
N GLY A 30 7.31 12.66 11.10
CA GLY A 30 7.04 13.97 11.66
C GLY A 30 8.07 15.05 11.26
N LYS A 31 9.30 14.67 10.94
CA LYS A 31 10.32 15.61 10.41
C LYS A 31 9.99 16.13 9.01
N VAL A 32 9.24 15.36 8.23
CA VAL A 32 8.88 15.68 6.83
C VAL A 32 7.47 16.28 6.76
N VAL A 33 6.54 15.74 7.54
CA VAL A 33 5.11 16.11 7.53
C VAL A 33 4.82 16.92 8.78
N ILE A 34 5.06 18.23 8.70
CA ILE A 34 4.96 19.15 9.85
C ILE A 34 3.51 19.55 10.12
N GLY A 35 3.11 19.56 11.40
CA GLY A 35 1.82 20.08 11.85
C GLY A 35 0.62 19.16 11.59
N LYS A 36 0.86 17.86 11.32
CA LYS A 36 -0.19 16.86 11.06
C LYS A 36 -0.04 15.59 11.93
N ASP A 37 0.31 15.76 13.19
CA ASP A 37 0.60 14.66 14.12
C ASP A 37 -0.55 13.65 14.24
N ASP A 38 -1.80 14.12 14.29
CA ASP A 38 -2.97 13.26 14.38
C ASP A 38 -3.18 12.43 13.09
N CYS A 39 -2.92 13.05 11.93
CA CYS A 39 -2.96 12.34 10.63
C CYS A 39 -1.86 11.26 10.58
N ILE A 40 -0.63 11.59 10.99
CA ILE A 40 0.50 10.66 11.02
C ILE A 40 0.18 9.47 11.93
N ARG A 41 -0.39 9.71 13.12
CA ARG A 41 -0.81 8.64 14.06
C ARG A 41 -1.92 7.78 13.48
N SER A 42 -2.91 8.39 12.82
CA SER A 42 -4.02 7.67 12.18
C SER A 42 -3.52 6.77 11.04
N VAL A 43 -2.59 7.27 10.22
CA VAL A 43 -1.95 6.48 9.16
C VAL A 43 -1.17 5.31 9.74
N MET A 44 -0.38 5.53 10.81
CA MET A 44 0.34 4.45 11.48
C MET A 44 -0.60 3.39 12.04
N ALA A 45 -1.71 3.80 12.64
CA ALA A 45 -2.72 2.86 13.14
C ALA A 45 -3.33 2.01 12.01
N ALA A 46 -3.62 2.64 10.85
CA ALA A 46 -4.12 1.91 9.69
C ALA A 46 -3.06 0.93 9.14
N VAL A 47 -1.79 1.34 9.07
CA VAL A 47 -0.68 0.47 8.64
C VAL A 47 -0.55 -0.74 9.57
N LEU A 48 -0.60 -0.54 10.90
CA LEU A 48 -0.52 -1.62 11.87
C LEU A 48 -1.72 -2.57 11.85
N ALA A 49 -2.88 -2.05 11.41
CA ALA A 49 -4.09 -2.85 11.20
C ALA A 49 -4.15 -3.50 9.81
N GLU A 50 -3.11 -3.35 8.98
CA GLU A 50 -3.10 -3.77 7.55
C GLU A 50 -4.29 -3.20 6.76
N GLY A 51 -4.78 -2.01 7.16
CA GLY A 51 -5.89 -1.32 6.52
C GLY A 51 -5.43 -0.37 5.42
N HIS A 52 -6.38 0.07 4.59
CA HIS A 52 -6.17 1.09 3.57
C HIS A 52 -6.66 2.44 4.07
N ILE A 53 -6.21 3.53 3.42
CA ILE A 53 -6.40 4.88 3.91
C ILE A 53 -7.06 5.72 2.82
N LEU A 54 -8.20 6.33 3.16
CA LEU A 54 -8.82 7.35 2.33
C LEU A 54 -8.60 8.71 2.98
N ILE A 55 -7.94 9.61 2.26
CA ILE A 55 -7.72 11.00 2.69
C ILE A 55 -8.63 11.91 1.87
N ASP A 56 -9.70 12.36 2.50
CA ASP A 56 -10.58 13.37 1.93
C ASP A 56 -10.14 14.75 2.44
N ASP A 57 -9.43 15.48 1.60
CA ASP A 57 -8.85 16.76 1.97
C ASP A 57 -8.61 17.64 0.71
N VAL A 58 -8.37 18.92 0.93
CA VAL A 58 -8.08 19.90 -0.14
C VAL A 58 -6.83 19.51 -0.93
N PRO A 59 -6.77 19.80 -2.24
CA PRO A 59 -5.56 19.57 -3.04
C PRO A 59 -4.33 20.27 -2.44
N GLY A 60 -3.18 19.57 -2.45
CA GLY A 60 -1.91 20.16 -1.96
C GLY A 60 -1.54 19.87 -0.51
N VAL A 61 -2.31 19.11 0.22
CA VAL A 61 -2.09 18.80 1.65
C VAL A 61 -0.95 17.82 1.97
N GLY A 62 -0.15 17.43 0.97
CA GLY A 62 1.04 16.62 1.21
C GLY A 62 0.78 15.10 1.26
N LYS A 63 -0.30 14.59 0.64
CA LYS A 63 -0.58 13.14 0.54
C LYS A 63 0.63 12.36 0.03
N THR A 64 1.27 12.85 -1.04
CA THR A 64 2.47 12.23 -1.62
C THR A 64 3.65 12.23 -0.65
N SER A 65 3.86 13.35 0.06
CA SER A 65 4.93 13.46 1.07
C SER A 65 4.70 12.49 2.22
N LEU A 66 3.44 12.36 2.67
CA LEU A 66 3.05 11.43 3.73
C LEU A 66 3.31 9.96 3.34
N ALA A 67 2.81 9.52 2.19
CA ALA A 67 3.03 8.16 1.68
C ALA A 67 4.53 7.85 1.51
N THR A 68 5.27 8.80 0.92
CA THR A 68 6.72 8.65 0.70
C THR A 68 7.50 8.63 2.01
N ALA A 69 7.12 9.46 2.99
CA ALA A 69 7.79 9.51 4.29
C ALA A 69 7.60 8.20 5.06
N PHE A 70 6.38 7.64 5.10
CA PHE A 70 6.12 6.34 5.71
C PHE A 70 6.90 5.22 5.03
N ALA A 71 6.83 5.13 3.70
CA ALA A 71 7.55 4.10 2.96
C ALA A 71 9.06 4.16 3.23
N LYS A 72 9.66 5.35 3.19
CA LYS A 72 11.09 5.53 3.49
C LYS A 72 11.44 5.20 4.93
N ALA A 73 10.66 5.67 5.90
CA ALA A 73 10.89 5.41 7.32
C ALA A 73 10.80 3.92 7.67
N MET A 74 9.99 3.16 6.92
CA MET A 74 9.82 1.72 7.08
C MET A 74 10.71 0.88 6.16
N GLY A 75 11.48 1.50 5.25
CA GLY A 75 12.32 0.79 4.27
C GLY A 75 11.51 0.03 3.21
N LEU A 76 10.32 0.54 2.85
CA LEU A 76 9.36 -0.08 1.94
C LEU A 76 9.28 0.67 0.61
N GLU A 77 8.86 -0.03 -0.45
CA GLU A 77 8.67 0.56 -1.78
C GLU A 77 7.34 1.32 -1.85
N ASN A 78 7.36 2.53 -2.45
CA ASN A 78 6.15 3.27 -2.77
C ASN A 78 6.06 3.60 -4.25
N LYS A 79 4.84 3.53 -4.78
CA LYS A 79 4.52 3.99 -6.14
C LYS A 79 3.28 4.88 -6.11
N ARG A 80 3.20 5.77 -7.09
CA ARG A 80 2.08 6.70 -7.25
C ARG A 80 1.49 6.56 -8.63
N THR A 81 0.16 6.57 -8.71
CA THR A 81 -0.58 6.71 -9.96
C THR A 81 -1.56 7.87 -9.82
N GLN A 82 -1.51 8.78 -10.79
CA GLN A 82 -2.51 9.82 -10.97
C GLN A 82 -3.65 9.23 -11.79
N PHE A 83 -4.82 9.10 -11.20
CA PHE A 83 -5.98 8.56 -11.91
C PHE A 83 -6.66 9.63 -12.77
N THR A 84 -6.96 9.24 -14.00
CA THR A 84 -7.70 10.00 -15.00
C THR A 84 -8.72 9.09 -15.65
N SER A 85 -9.60 9.63 -16.48
CA SER A 85 -10.67 8.86 -17.14
C SER A 85 -10.18 7.78 -18.11
N ASP A 86 -8.95 7.90 -18.60
CA ASP A 86 -8.30 7.01 -19.58
C ASP A 86 -7.47 5.90 -18.94
N VAL A 87 -7.20 5.96 -17.62
CA VAL A 87 -6.48 4.90 -16.90
C VAL A 87 -7.28 3.60 -16.91
N MET A 88 -6.66 2.55 -17.43
CA MET A 88 -7.26 1.20 -17.52
C MET A 88 -6.79 0.30 -16.38
N PRO A 89 -7.51 -0.79 -16.06
CA PRO A 89 -7.10 -1.78 -15.07
C PRO A 89 -5.66 -2.29 -15.30
N ALA A 90 -5.29 -2.60 -16.54
CA ALA A 90 -3.97 -3.09 -16.90
C ALA A 90 -2.84 -2.09 -16.58
N ASP A 91 -3.13 -0.77 -16.59
CA ASP A 91 -2.14 0.25 -16.24
C ASP A 91 -1.77 0.20 -14.76
N ILE A 92 -2.65 -0.35 -13.90
CA ILE A 92 -2.40 -0.47 -12.46
C ILE A 92 -1.99 -1.88 -12.05
N THR A 93 -2.55 -2.93 -12.65
CA THR A 93 -2.24 -4.33 -12.33
C THR A 93 -1.06 -4.89 -13.10
N GLY A 94 -0.70 -4.28 -14.22
CA GLY A 94 0.28 -4.80 -15.17
C GLY A 94 -0.35 -5.64 -16.27
N PHE A 95 0.47 -6.05 -17.21
CA PHE A 95 0.07 -6.79 -18.41
C PHE A 95 1.21 -7.68 -18.91
N ASN A 96 0.89 -8.65 -19.76
CA ASN A 96 1.91 -9.43 -20.46
C ASN A 96 2.31 -8.75 -21.77
N MET A 97 3.61 -8.60 -21.99
CA MET A 97 4.18 -8.07 -23.21
C MET A 97 5.00 -9.16 -23.91
N TYR A 98 4.82 -9.29 -25.22
CA TYR A 98 5.62 -10.24 -26.01
C TYR A 98 7.05 -9.71 -26.20
N ASP A 99 8.01 -10.50 -25.75
CA ASP A 99 9.43 -10.22 -25.97
C ASP A 99 9.95 -10.95 -27.21
N ASN A 100 10.34 -10.18 -28.23
CA ASN A 100 10.87 -10.71 -29.48
C ASN A 100 12.19 -11.49 -29.34
N LYS A 101 12.96 -11.22 -28.27
CA LYS A 101 14.27 -11.90 -28.07
C LYS A 101 14.09 -13.29 -27.47
N SER A 102 13.26 -13.41 -26.44
CA SER A 102 12.96 -14.69 -25.79
C SER A 102 11.84 -15.45 -26.49
N GLN A 103 11.05 -14.78 -27.36
CA GLN A 103 9.83 -15.31 -28.00
C GLN A 103 8.77 -15.76 -26.99
N GLU A 104 8.72 -15.08 -25.82
CA GLU A 104 7.80 -15.38 -24.75
C GLU A 104 7.01 -14.14 -24.31
N PHE A 105 5.86 -14.38 -23.67
CA PHE A 105 5.14 -13.31 -22.96
C PHE A 105 5.74 -13.07 -21.60
N ILE A 106 6.23 -11.86 -21.37
CA ILE A 106 6.83 -11.44 -20.10
C ILE A 106 5.88 -10.48 -19.38
N TYR A 107 5.55 -10.81 -18.13
CA TYR A 107 4.74 -9.94 -17.29
C TYR A 107 5.49 -8.63 -16.96
N GLN A 108 4.84 -7.52 -17.30
CA GLN A 108 5.26 -6.17 -16.90
C GLN A 108 4.45 -5.77 -15.66
N PRO A 109 5.09 -5.70 -14.48
CA PRO A 109 4.37 -5.41 -13.25
C PRO A 109 3.82 -3.98 -13.24
N GLY A 110 2.55 -3.86 -12.91
CA GLY A 110 1.91 -2.57 -12.72
C GLY A 110 2.36 -1.86 -11.42
N PRO A 111 1.97 -0.60 -11.23
CA PRO A 111 2.36 0.18 -10.06
C PRO A 111 1.80 -0.36 -8.73
N VAL A 112 0.73 -1.16 -8.71
CA VAL A 112 0.24 -1.82 -7.50
C VAL A 112 1.22 -2.84 -6.92
N MET A 113 2.21 -3.29 -7.71
CA MET A 113 3.27 -4.17 -7.23
C MET A 113 4.29 -3.36 -6.41
N CYS A 114 3.85 -2.92 -5.24
CA CYS A 114 4.63 -2.17 -4.24
C CYS A 114 3.98 -2.31 -2.86
N ASN A 115 4.63 -1.77 -1.81
CA ASN A 115 4.09 -1.79 -0.45
C ASN A 115 3.12 -0.63 -0.17
N PHE A 116 3.49 0.58 -0.58
CA PHE A 116 2.65 1.77 -0.44
C PHE A 116 2.22 2.26 -1.83
N PHE A 117 0.94 2.09 -2.13
CA PHE A 117 0.36 2.55 -3.40
C PHE A 117 -0.46 3.82 -3.18
N LEU A 118 0.01 4.95 -3.73
CA LEU A 118 -0.73 6.20 -3.71
C LEU A 118 -1.62 6.30 -4.95
N ALA A 119 -2.93 6.15 -4.74
CA ALA A 119 -3.97 6.32 -5.74
C ALA A 119 -4.50 7.76 -5.70
N ASP A 120 -3.91 8.65 -6.49
CA ASP A 120 -4.28 10.06 -6.50
C ASP A 120 -5.46 10.31 -7.45
N GLU A 121 -6.48 11.06 -6.99
CA GLU A 121 -7.70 11.37 -7.75
C GLU A 121 -8.48 10.11 -8.22
N ILE A 122 -8.58 9.09 -7.36
CA ILE A 122 -9.24 7.80 -7.69
C ILE A 122 -10.67 7.94 -8.18
N ASN A 123 -11.38 9.00 -7.78
CA ASN A 123 -12.74 9.32 -8.20
C ASN A 123 -12.86 9.71 -9.68
N ARG A 124 -11.74 10.03 -10.36
CA ARG A 124 -11.74 10.49 -11.77
C ARG A 124 -11.67 9.34 -12.76
N THR A 125 -11.33 8.13 -12.33
CA THR A 125 -11.22 6.96 -13.22
C THR A 125 -12.53 6.20 -13.38
N SER A 126 -12.56 5.26 -14.33
CA SER A 126 -13.73 4.44 -14.60
C SER A 126 -14.08 3.50 -13.44
N PRO A 127 -15.35 3.13 -13.24
CA PRO A 127 -15.75 2.13 -12.24
C PRO A 127 -15.02 0.79 -12.41
N LYS A 128 -14.69 0.41 -13.64
CA LYS A 128 -13.93 -0.81 -13.95
C LYS A 128 -12.52 -0.77 -13.33
N THR A 129 -11.84 0.36 -13.45
CA THR A 129 -10.50 0.56 -12.89
C THR A 129 -10.53 0.64 -11.37
N GLN A 130 -11.57 1.29 -10.80
CA GLN A 130 -11.79 1.31 -9.34
C GLN A 130 -12.02 -0.10 -8.80
N SER A 131 -12.85 -0.92 -9.48
CA SER A 131 -13.12 -2.31 -9.08
C SER A 131 -11.85 -3.16 -9.12
N ALA A 132 -11.00 -2.98 -10.12
CA ALA A 132 -9.73 -3.69 -10.20
C ALA A 132 -8.79 -3.32 -9.03
N LEU A 133 -8.75 -2.06 -8.62
CA LEU A 133 -7.98 -1.67 -7.43
C LEU A 133 -8.57 -2.25 -6.14
N LEU A 134 -9.89 -2.23 -5.99
CA LEU A 134 -10.57 -2.83 -4.83
C LEU A 134 -10.32 -4.34 -4.74
N GLU A 135 -10.31 -5.05 -5.87
CA GLU A 135 -9.95 -6.47 -5.91
C GLU A 135 -8.54 -6.70 -5.40
N VAL A 136 -7.55 -5.92 -5.87
CA VAL A 136 -6.16 -6.02 -5.38
C VAL A 136 -6.07 -5.73 -3.88
N MET A 137 -6.84 -4.76 -3.37
CA MET A 137 -6.87 -4.42 -1.94
C MET A 137 -7.42 -5.57 -1.09
N GLU A 138 -8.43 -6.27 -1.57
CA GLU A 138 -9.08 -7.38 -0.86
C GLU A 138 -8.25 -8.67 -0.97
N GLU A 139 -7.87 -9.05 -2.21
CA GLU A 139 -7.21 -10.32 -2.49
C GLU A 139 -5.68 -10.30 -2.24
N LYS A 140 -5.08 -9.12 -2.08
CA LYS A 140 -3.63 -8.90 -1.98
C LYS A 140 -2.86 -9.60 -3.13
N SER A 141 -3.49 -9.63 -4.30
CA SER A 141 -2.94 -10.28 -5.50
C SER A 141 -3.50 -9.66 -6.77
N VAL A 142 -2.81 -9.86 -7.89
CA VAL A 142 -3.26 -9.52 -9.24
C VAL A 142 -3.30 -10.78 -10.10
N THR A 143 -4.33 -10.92 -10.93
CA THR A 143 -4.43 -12.01 -11.91
C THR A 143 -4.37 -11.44 -13.31
N VAL A 144 -3.34 -11.83 -14.06
CA VAL A 144 -3.14 -11.42 -15.46
C VAL A 144 -2.98 -12.68 -16.32
N ASP A 145 -3.83 -12.82 -17.32
CA ASP A 145 -3.88 -13.97 -18.24
C ASP A 145 -3.89 -15.33 -17.51
N GLY A 146 -4.70 -15.42 -16.43
CA GLY A 146 -4.87 -16.63 -15.63
C GLY A 146 -3.73 -16.94 -14.66
N VAL A 147 -2.72 -16.06 -14.55
CA VAL A 147 -1.62 -16.23 -13.59
C VAL A 147 -1.78 -15.23 -12.45
N THR A 148 -1.99 -15.75 -11.23
CA THR A 148 -2.11 -14.95 -10.02
C THR A 148 -0.74 -14.68 -9.40
N ARG A 149 -0.49 -13.42 -9.05
CA ARG A 149 0.74 -12.92 -8.44
C ARG A 149 0.41 -12.13 -7.18
N LYS A 150 1.03 -12.46 -6.06
CA LYS A 150 0.86 -11.70 -4.82
C LYS A 150 1.52 -10.33 -4.91
N VAL A 151 0.86 -9.32 -4.35
CA VAL A 151 1.50 -8.01 -4.14
C VAL A 151 2.48 -8.10 -2.96
N PRO A 152 3.50 -7.24 -2.88
CA PRO A 152 4.41 -7.17 -1.73
C PRO A 152 3.64 -6.84 -0.43
N GLU A 153 3.97 -7.53 0.66
CA GLU A 153 3.38 -7.27 1.98
C GLU A 153 4.36 -6.45 2.87
N PRO A 154 3.85 -5.52 3.70
CA PRO A 154 2.45 -5.08 3.76
C PRO A 154 2.03 -4.32 2.50
N PHE A 155 0.75 -4.44 2.09
CA PHE A 155 0.19 -3.68 0.97
C PHE A 155 -0.81 -2.65 1.50
N ILE A 156 -0.47 -1.38 1.35
CA ILE A 156 -1.27 -0.25 1.85
C ILE A 156 -1.60 0.68 0.68
N VAL A 157 -2.89 0.91 0.47
CA VAL A 157 -3.36 1.92 -0.48
C VAL A 157 -3.70 3.20 0.27
N ILE A 158 -3.20 4.32 -0.23
CA ILE A 158 -3.56 5.67 0.21
C ILE A 158 -4.23 6.37 -0.98
N ALA A 159 -5.50 6.72 -0.82
CA ALA A 159 -6.31 7.35 -1.85
C ALA A 159 -6.79 8.74 -1.42
#